data_9743f1670babe5da8291f9a909cde0eb
#
_entry.id   9743f1670babe5da8291f9a909cde0eb
#
_cell.length_a   1.000
_cell.length_b   1.000
_cell.length_c   1.000
_cell.angle_alpha   90.00
_cell.angle_beta   90.00
_cell.angle_gamma   90.00
#
_symmetry.space_group_name_H-M   'P 1'
#
loop_
_entity.id
_entity.type
_entity.pdbx_description
1 polymer ?
#
loop_
_entity_poly.entity_id
_entity_poly.type
_entity_poly.pdbx_seq_one_letter_code
_entity_poly.pdbx_strand_id
1 'polypeptide(L)'
;MAIPQKMEDRDGFIWFNDKFVPWREAKAHVLTHTLHYGLGVFEGVRAYETKKGAAIFRLEDHTKRLFNSAHIVGMKLPFNATKINQAQKDSISKNNLKSGYIRPMAFYGAESMGISAKELSTNVIVAAWNWGAYMGQEALESGIKVKTSSFSRHHVNSTMTKAKANGNYMNSIIAHKKATNDGYDEALLLDTQGFIAEGTGENIFIVKNGNLYTPTLSSALEGITRDTVIT
;
A
#
# COMPACT_ATOMS: atom_id res chain seq x y z
N MET A 1 6.94 2.59 28.46
CA MET A 1 6.22 2.39 27.16
C MET A 1 6.31 0.91 26.80
N ALA A 2 5.20 0.27 26.45
CA ALA A 2 5.24 -1.11 25.95
C ALA A 2 6.00 -1.14 24.62
N ILE A 3 6.91 -2.11 24.46
CA ILE A 3 7.62 -2.32 23.17
C ILE A 3 6.56 -2.67 22.14
N PRO A 4 6.49 -1.96 20.98
CA PRO A 4 5.52 -2.30 19.94
C PRO A 4 5.71 -3.76 19.48
N GLN A 5 4.64 -4.52 19.41
CA GLN A 5 4.69 -5.91 18.92
C GLN A 5 5.29 -5.94 17.51
N LYS A 6 6.34 -6.75 17.32
CA LYS A 6 6.99 -6.91 16.00
C LYS A 6 6.00 -7.47 14.99
N MET A 7 6.11 -7.01 13.74
CA MET A 7 5.21 -7.47 12.67
C MET A 7 5.34 -8.98 12.39
N GLU A 8 6.51 -9.54 12.55
CA GLU A 8 6.78 -10.98 12.37
C GLU A 8 6.27 -11.85 13.51
N ASP A 9 6.09 -11.26 14.71
CA ASP A 9 5.73 -11.98 15.94
C ASP A 9 4.32 -11.59 16.42
N ARG A 10 3.32 -12.04 15.66
CA ARG A 10 1.90 -11.86 15.98
C ARG A 10 1.20 -13.20 16.01
N ASP A 11 0.13 -13.26 16.79
CA ASP A 11 -0.81 -14.37 16.73
C ASP A 11 -1.77 -14.17 15.56
N GLY A 12 -2.36 -15.28 15.10
CA GLY A 12 -3.33 -15.28 14.01
C GLY A 12 -2.81 -15.94 12.74
N PHE A 13 -3.40 -15.55 11.62
CA PHE A 13 -3.20 -16.21 10.34
C PHE A 13 -3.02 -15.21 9.21
N ILE A 14 -2.22 -15.61 8.21
CA ILE A 14 -2.10 -14.92 6.92
C ILE A 14 -2.65 -15.85 5.84
N TRP A 15 -3.51 -15.34 4.98
CA TRP A 15 -3.90 -16.07 3.77
C TRP A 15 -2.73 -16.01 2.77
N PHE A 16 -2.24 -17.18 2.35
CA PHE A 16 -1.09 -17.33 1.47
C PHE A 16 -1.40 -18.41 0.43
N ASN A 17 -1.48 -18.03 -0.85
CA ASN A 17 -1.74 -18.93 -1.98
C ASN A 17 -2.89 -19.92 -1.69
N ASP A 18 -4.06 -19.36 -1.41
CA ASP A 18 -5.31 -20.09 -1.14
C ASP A 18 -5.38 -20.88 0.17
N LYS A 19 -4.45 -20.65 1.10
CA LYS A 19 -4.45 -21.31 2.42
C LYS A 19 -4.21 -20.29 3.52
N PHE A 20 -4.82 -20.50 4.68
CA PHE A 20 -4.44 -19.79 5.89
C PHE A 20 -3.26 -20.51 6.56
N VAL A 21 -2.15 -19.81 6.72
CA VAL A 21 -0.98 -20.27 7.46
C VAL A 21 -0.85 -19.50 8.78
N PRO A 22 -0.31 -20.11 9.86
CA PRO A 22 0.00 -19.38 11.07
C PRO A 22 0.89 -18.17 10.76
N TRP A 23 0.66 -17.04 11.46
CA TRP A 23 1.33 -15.78 11.17
C TRP A 23 2.85 -15.91 11.09
N ARG A 24 3.46 -16.60 12.07
CA ARG A 24 4.92 -16.77 12.17
C ARG A 24 5.51 -17.71 11.12
N GLU A 25 4.67 -18.48 10.44
CA GLU A 25 5.07 -19.42 9.37
C GLU A 25 4.93 -18.79 7.97
N ALA A 26 4.28 -17.63 7.84
CA ALA A 26 4.15 -16.91 6.57
C ALA A 26 5.50 -16.29 6.17
N LYS A 27 6.36 -17.08 5.54
CA LYS A 27 7.75 -16.73 5.19
C LYS A 27 7.96 -16.81 3.68
N ALA A 28 8.87 -15.98 3.17
CA ALA A 28 9.38 -16.05 1.81
C ALA A 28 10.88 -16.44 1.85
N HIS A 29 11.33 -17.16 0.82
CA HIS A 29 12.75 -17.49 0.69
C HIS A 29 13.59 -16.23 0.45
N VAL A 30 14.80 -16.16 0.96
CA VAL A 30 15.69 -15.00 0.80
C VAL A 30 16.03 -14.68 -0.64
N LEU A 31 15.95 -15.64 -1.56
CA LEU A 31 16.13 -15.45 -3.00
C LEU A 31 14.82 -15.18 -3.74
N THR A 32 13.74 -14.80 -3.02
CA THR A 32 12.50 -14.36 -3.65
C THR A 32 12.77 -13.20 -4.58
N HIS A 33 12.42 -13.33 -5.87
CA HIS A 33 12.76 -12.39 -6.93
C HIS A 33 12.35 -10.95 -6.60
N THR A 34 11.15 -10.76 -6.05
CA THR A 34 10.66 -9.43 -5.64
C THR A 34 11.55 -8.76 -4.59
N LEU A 35 12.18 -9.50 -3.68
CA LEU A 35 13.10 -8.94 -2.68
C LEU A 35 14.37 -8.35 -3.33
N HIS A 36 14.80 -8.88 -4.47
CA HIS A 36 15.99 -8.42 -5.17
C HIS A 36 15.71 -7.33 -6.21
N TYR A 37 14.57 -7.42 -6.89
CA TYR A 37 14.26 -6.58 -8.06
C TYR A 37 13.05 -5.68 -7.89
N GLY A 38 12.35 -5.75 -6.75
CA GLY A 38 11.28 -4.82 -6.39
C GLY A 38 9.96 -5.01 -7.15
N LEU A 39 9.84 -5.99 -8.08
CA LEU A 39 8.61 -6.19 -8.85
C LEU A 39 7.58 -7.00 -8.06
N GLY A 40 6.67 -6.29 -7.46
CA GLY A 40 5.49 -6.76 -6.74
C GLY A 40 4.45 -5.65 -6.70
N VAL A 41 3.21 -5.98 -6.38
CA VAL A 41 2.11 -5.02 -6.24
C VAL A 41 1.34 -5.29 -4.95
N PHE A 42 0.79 -4.24 -4.35
CA PHE A 42 0.06 -4.39 -3.11
C PHE A 42 -1.08 -3.39 -2.96
N GLU A 43 -1.93 -3.64 -1.97
CA GLU A 43 -2.96 -2.71 -1.54
C GLU A 43 -2.87 -2.42 -0.04
N GLY A 44 -3.53 -1.35 0.35
CA GLY A 44 -3.76 -0.99 1.74
C GLY A 44 -5.23 -0.67 1.93
N VAL A 45 -5.94 -1.56 2.61
CA VAL A 45 -7.39 -1.51 2.75
C VAL A 45 -7.75 -1.40 4.22
N ARG A 46 -8.72 -0.57 4.57
CA ARG A 46 -9.19 -0.41 5.96
C ARG A 46 -10.51 -1.13 6.17
N ALA A 47 -10.61 -1.81 7.30
CA ALA A 47 -11.87 -2.29 7.84
C ALA A 47 -12.23 -1.50 9.11
N TYR A 48 -13.50 -1.16 9.25
CA TYR A 48 -14.01 -0.37 10.36
C TYR A 48 -15.10 -1.15 11.11
N GLU A 49 -15.10 -1.03 12.44
CA GLU A 49 -16.17 -1.59 13.27
C GLU A 49 -17.50 -0.88 13.00
N THR A 50 -18.54 -1.65 12.77
CA THR A 50 -19.91 -1.17 12.61
C THR A 50 -20.86 -1.95 13.50
N LYS A 51 -22.12 -1.48 13.62
CA LYS A 51 -23.18 -2.22 14.34
C LYS A 51 -23.45 -3.62 13.77
N LYS A 52 -23.05 -3.88 12.51
CA LYS A 52 -23.25 -5.17 11.81
C LYS A 52 -21.97 -6.01 11.73
N GLY A 53 -20.90 -5.62 12.40
CA GLY A 53 -19.58 -6.25 12.33
C GLY A 53 -18.56 -5.38 11.57
N ALA A 54 -17.42 -5.97 11.21
CA ALA A 54 -16.39 -5.27 10.45
C ALA A 54 -16.84 -5.01 9.01
N ALA A 55 -16.72 -3.76 8.56
CA ALA A 55 -17.00 -3.38 7.18
C ALA A 55 -15.69 -2.94 6.49
N ILE A 56 -15.37 -3.58 5.36
CA ILE A 56 -14.18 -3.24 4.57
C ILE A 56 -14.56 -2.09 3.64
N PHE A 57 -13.84 -0.99 3.76
CA PHE A 57 -14.11 0.21 2.98
C PHE A 57 -13.67 0.03 1.52
N ARG A 58 -14.60 0.22 0.57
CA ARG A 58 -14.37 0.17 -0.88
C ARG A 58 -13.53 -1.05 -1.35
N LEU A 59 -13.86 -2.23 -0.81
CA LEU A 59 -13.14 -3.48 -1.05
C LEU A 59 -12.93 -3.77 -2.54
N GLU A 60 -13.98 -3.66 -3.34
CA GLU A 60 -13.98 -3.95 -4.77
C GLU A 60 -13.07 -2.99 -5.54
N ASP A 61 -13.06 -1.70 -5.19
CA ASP A 61 -12.20 -0.69 -5.82
C ASP A 61 -10.73 -0.95 -5.51
N HIS A 62 -10.40 -1.30 -4.27
CA HIS A 62 -9.05 -1.70 -3.89
C HIS A 62 -8.59 -2.95 -4.64
N THR A 63 -9.45 -3.95 -4.73
CA THR A 63 -9.13 -5.17 -5.49
C THR A 63 -8.97 -4.86 -6.97
N LYS A 64 -9.83 -4.04 -7.58
CA LYS A 64 -9.69 -3.57 -8.95
C LYS A 64 -8.35 -2.87 -9.17
N ARG A 65 -7.93 -1.99 -8.24
CA ARG A 65 -6.64 -1.30 -8.34
C ARG A 65 -5.45 -2.24 -8.17
N LEU A 66 -5.55 -3.30 -7.34
CA LEU A 66 -4.54 -4.35 -7.26
C LEU A 66 -4.35 -5.04 -8.63
N PHE A 67 -5.45 -5.41 -9.29
CA PHE A 67 -5.42 -6.02 -10.63
C PHE A 67 -4.88 -5.06 -11.69
N ASN A 68 -5.28 -3.79 -11.65
CA ASN A 68 -4.74 -2.76 -12.55
C ASN A 68 -3.24 -2.57 -12.34
N SER A 69 -2.78 -2.53 -11.09
CA SER A 69 -1.35 -2.43 -10.77
C SER A 69 -0.58 -3.64 -11.31
N ALA A 70 -1.10 -4.84 -11.12
CA ALA A 70 -0.51 -6.07 -11.64
C ALA A 70 -0.44 -6.05 -13.18
N HIS A 71 -1.53 -5.63 -13.83
CA HIS A 71 -1.58 -5.50 -15.30
C HIS A 71 -0.53 -4.51 -15.84
N ILE A 72 -0.42 -3.33 -15.22
CA ILE A 72 0.54 -2.29 -15.61
C ILE A 72 1.99 -2.79 -15.54
N VAL A 73 2.33 -3.59 -14.53
CA VAL A 73 3.70 -4.14 -14.38
C VAL A 73 3.87 -5.50 -15.05
N GLY A 74 2.89 -5.98 -15.81
CA GLY A 74 2.96 -7.25 -16.54
C GLY A 74 2.89 -8.50 -15.66
N MET A 75 2.36 -8.38 -14.43
CA MET A 75 2.21 -9.50 -13.48
C MET A 75 0.84 -10.17 -13.65
N LYS A 76 0.81 -11.48 -13.88
CA LYS A 76 -0.44 -12.25 -13.92
C LYS A 76 -0.77 -12.76 -12.53
N LEU A 77 -1.94 -12.38 -12.01
CA LEU A 77 -2.44 -12.90 -10.74
C LEU A 77 -3.06 -14.29 -10.93
N PRO A 78 -2.75 -15.26 -10.03
CA PRO A 78 -3.24 -16.64 -10.15
C PRO A 78 -4.69 -16.81 -9.65
N PHE A 79 -5.27 -15.79 -9.03
CA PHE A 79 -6.63 -15.81 -8.50
C PHE A 79 -7.47 -14.70 -9.13
N ASN A 80 -8.79 -14.89 -9.20
CA ASN A 80 -9.71 -13.85 -9.66
C ASN A 80 -10.08 -12.86 -8.52
N ALA A 81 -10.73 -11.75 -8.89
CA ALA A 81 -11.11 -10.70 -7.94
C ALA A 81 -12.04 -11.21 -6.83
N THR A 82 -13.00 -12.07 -7.14
CA THR A 82 -13.91 -12.66 -6.16
C THR A 82 -13.16 -13.43 -5.08
N LYS A 83 -12.15 -14.22 -5.46
CA LYS A 83 -11.32 -14.98 -4.53
C LYS A 83 -10.50 -14.07 -3.64
N ILE A 84 -9.89 -13.01 -4.20
CA ILE A 84 -9.13 -12.02 -3.43
C ILE A 84 -10.03 -11.23 -2.47
N ASN A 85 -11.24 -10.85 -2.91
CA ASN A 85 -12.23 -10.20 -2.03
C ASN A 85 -12.63 -11.11 -0.86
N GLN A 86 -12.87 -12.41 -1.15
CA GLN A 86 -13.20 -13.36 -0.10
C GLN A 86 -12.03 -13.56 0.88
N ALA A 87 -10.80 -13.70 0.38
CA ALA A 87 -9.60 -13.82 1.20
C ALA A 87 -9.42 -12.61 2.15
N GLN A 88 -9.74 -11.40 1.70
CA GLN A 88 -9.70 -10.20 2.56
C GLN A 88 -10.76 -10.24 3.67
N LYS A 89 -12.01 -10.64 3.34
CA LYS A 89 -13.08 -10.82 4.34
C LYS A 89 -12.72 -11.90 5.36
N ASP A 90 -12.24 -13.04 4.88
CA ASP A 90 -11.86 -14.18 5.72
C ASP A 90 -10.66 -13.84 6.62
N SER A 91 -9.72 -13.01 6.14
CA SER A 91 -8.58 -12.55 6.94
C SER A 91 -9.02 -11.70 8.13
N ILE A 92 -10.03 -10.86 7.99
CA ILE A 92 -10.64 -10.10 9.10
C ILE A 92 -11.30 -11.07 10.09
N SER A 93 -12.15 -11.97 9.59
CA SER A 93 -12.90 -12.92 10.44
C SER A 93 -11.96 -13.91 11.16
N LYS A 94 -11.00 -14.49 10.44
CA LYS A 94 -10.07 -15.49 10.97
C LYS A 94 -9.15 -14.94 12.07
N ASN A 95 -8.87 -13.63 12.02
CA ASN A 95 -8.07 -12.93 13.03
C ASN A 95 -8.95 -12.20 14.08
N ASN A 96 -10.26 -12.43 14.10
CA ASN A 96 -11.21 -11.83 15.04
C ASN A 96 -11.12 -10.30 15.12
N LEU A 97 -10.88 -9.63 13.97
CA LEU A 97 -10.71 -8.19 13.92
C LEU A 97 -12.07 -7.49 13.80
N LYS A 98 -12.33 -6.54 14.67
CA LYS A 98 -13.48 -5.63 14.58
C LYS A 98 -13.20 -4.44 13.65
N SER A 99 -11.95 -4.00 13.66
CA SER A 99 -11.39 -3.01 12.74
C SER A 99 -9.94 -3.36 12.47
N GLY A 100 -9.38 -2.87 11.36
CA GLY A 100 -7.98 -3.16 11.05
C GLY A 100 -7.54 -2.70 9.68
N TYR A 101 -6.31 -3.03 9.40
CA TYR A 101 -5.67 -2.82 8.11
C TYR A 101 -5.46 -4.15 7.41
N ILE A 102 -5.74 -4.19 6.13
CA ILE A 102 -5.59 -5.36 5.27
C ILE A 102 -4.54 -5.06 4.22
N ARG A 103 -3.58 -5.96 4.05
CA ARG A 103 -2.50 -5.88 3.07
C ARG A 103 -2.58 -7.05 2.11
N PRO A 104 -3.35 -6.94 1.02
CA PRO A 104 -3.17 -7.84 -0.12
C PRO A 104 -1.88 -7.47 -0.84
N MET A 105 -1.11 -8.47 -1.25
CA MET A 105 0.13 -8.30 -1.99
C MET A 105 0.36 -9.46 -2.93
N ALA A 106 0.82 -9.17 -4.13
CA ALA A 106 1.30 -10.16 -5.09
C ALA A 106 2.78 -9.91 -5.39
N PHE A 107 3.57 -11.00 -5.43
CA PHE A 107 5.01 -10.94 -5.62
C PHE A 107 5.53 -12.20 -6.31
N TYR A 108 6.64 -12.08 -7.02
CA TYR A 108 7.29 -13.20 -7.67
C TYR A 108 8.05 -14.08 -6.69
N GLY A 109 8.04 -15.39 -6.93
CA GLY A 109 8.69 -16.42 -6.13
C GLY A 109 10.22 -16.47 -6.24
N ALA A 110 10.81 -17.61 -5.93
CA ALA A 110 12.26 -17.83 -5.83
C ALA A 110 12.75 -18.90 -6.80
N GLU A 111 12.03 -19.16 -7.88
CA GLU A 111 12.33 -20.24 -8.83
C GLU A 111 13.59 -19.94 -9.64
N SER A 112 13.85 -18.68 -9.96
CA SER A 112 15.05 -18.26 -10.68
C SER A 112 15.43 -16.82 -10.34
N MET A 113 16.65 -16.44 -10.69
CA MET A 113 17.21 -15.10 -10.52
C MET A 113 17.46 -14.47 -11.89
N GLY A 114 17.56 -13.15 -11.91
CA GLY A 114 17.80 -12.36 -13.11
C GLY A 114 16.63 -11.48 -13.49
N ILE A 115 16.78 -10.70 -14.55
CA ILE A 115 15.79 -9.69 -14.96
C ILE A 115 14.56 -10.34 -15.62
N SER A 116 14.70 -11.53 -16.19
CA SER A 116 13.58 -12.24 -16.82
C SER A 116 12.67 -12.88 -15.76
N ALA A 117 11.41 -12.47 -15.76
CA ALA A 117 10.38 -13.01 -14.85
C ALA A 117 9.50 -14.10 -15.48
N LYS A 118 9.84 -14.63 -16.68
CA LYS A 118 8.94 -15.48 -17.47
C LYS A 118 8.56 -16.79 -16.78
N GLU A 119 9.44 -17.37 -15.99
CA GLU A 119 9.28 -18.66 -15.35
C GLU A 119 8.98 -18.55 -13.84
N LEU A 120 8.75 -17.33 -13.34
CA LEU A 120 8.48 -17.10 -11.93
C LEU A 120 7.01 -17.31 -11.62
N SER A 121 6.71 -18.02 -10.55
CA SER A 121 5.36 -18.09 -9.99
C SER A 121 4.99 -16.77 -9.33
N THR A 122 3.71 -16.40 -9.42
CA THR A 122 3.17 -15.28 -8.67
C THR A 122 2.55 -15.78 -7.37
N ASN A 123 3.11 -15.37 -6.24
CA ASN A 123 2.55 -15.60 -4.93
C ASN A 123 1.58 -14.48 -4.57
N VAL A 124 0.51 -14.81 -3.84
CA VAL A 124 -0.45 -13.83 -3.33
C VAL A 124 -0.66 -14.05 -1.84
N ILE A 125 -0.54 -12.98 -1.07
CA ILE A 125 -0.86 -12.98 0.37
C ILE A 125 -1.93 -11.96 0.70
N VAL A 126 -2.68 -12.24 1.77
CA VAL A 126 -3.53 -11.26 2.44
C VAL A 126 -3.27 -11.35 3.94
N ALA A 127 -2.64 -10.33 4.48
CA ALA A 127 -2.45 -10.16 5.91
C ALA A 127 -3.42 -9.11 6.46
N ALA A 128 -3.99 -9.34 7.66
CA ALA A 128 -4.84 -8.37 8.33
C ALA A 128 -4.47 -8.25 9.80
N TRP A 129 -4.37 -7.00 10.30
CA TRP A 129 -4.01 -6.73 11.69
C TRP A 129 -4.63 -5.43 12.21
N ASN A 130 -4.71 -5.31 13.52
CA ASN A 130 -5.10 -4.04 14.14
C ASN A 130 -3.97 -3.02 13.94
N TRP A 131 -4.29 -1.93 13.25
CA TRP A 131 -3.37 -0.80 13.04
C TRP A 131 -4.14 0.50 13.28
N GLY A 132 -3.71 1.28 14.26
CA GLY A 132 -4.29 2.57 14.63
C GLY A 132 -4.23 3.62 13.50
N ALA A 133 -4.43 4.88 13.85
CA ALA A 133 -4.27 6.00 12.92
C ALA A 133 -2.82 6.03 12.40
N TYR A 134 -2.64 6.21 11.09
CA TYR A 134 -1.34 6.12 10.41
C TYR A 134 -0.30 7.10 11.00
N MET A 135 -0.70 8.33 11.26
CA MET A 135 0.17 9.37 11.86
C MET A 135 -0.11 9.61 13.35
N GLY A 136 -0.91 8.76 13.99
CA GLY A 136 -1.31 8.93 15.39
C GLY A 136 -2.52 9.85 15.58
N GLN A 137 -3.11 9.83 16.78
CA GLN A 137 -4.30 10.63 17.10
C GLN A 137 -3.97 12.13 17.17
N GLU A 138 -2.80 12.50 17.71
CA GLU A 138 -2.36 13.88 17.85
C GLU A 138 -2.27 14.60 16.51
N ALA A 139 -1.78 13.91 15.46
CA ALA A 139 -1.68 14.46 14.11
C ALA A 139 -3.04 14.81 13.49
N LEU A 140 -4.11 14.11 13.89
CA LEU A 140 -5.47 14.43 13.43
C LEU A 140 -6.00 15.76 14.01
N GLU A 141 -5.53 16.15 15.18
CA GLU A 141 -6.00 17.34 15.91
C GLU A 141 -5.11 18.57 15.62
N SER A 142 -3.79 18.40 15.67
CA SER A 142 -2.81 19.48 15.55
C SER A 142 -2.24 19.66 14.14
N GLY A 143 -2.47 18.68 13.25
CA GLY A 143 -1.82 18.64 11.94
C GLY A 143 -0.38 18.12 12.02
N ILE A 144 0.32 18.19 10.89
CA ILE A 144 1.70 17.71 10.73
C ILE A 144 2.56 18.75 10.01
N LYS A 145 3.89 18.66 10.22
CA LYS A 145 4.86 19.49 9.50
C LYS A 145 5.29 18.79 8.23
N VAL A 146 5.04 19.43 7.09
CA VAL A 146 5.38 18.88 5.77
C VAL A 146 6.50 19.68 5.13
N LYS A 147 7.46 18.99 4.53
CA LYS A 147 8.56 19.60 3.77
C LYS A 147 8.49 19.21 2.30
N THR A 148 8.65 20.19 1.41
CA THR A 148 8.87 19.90 0.00
C THR A 148 10.19 19.13 -0.15
N SER A 149 10.13 17.96 -0.74
CA SER A 149 11.27 17.07 -0.94
C SER A 149 12.22 17.64 -1.99
N SER A 150 13.52 17.41 -1.80
CA SER A 150 14.54 17.62 -2.84
C SER A 150 14.58 16.48 -3.89
N PHE A 151 13.90 15.36 -3.60
CA PHE A 151 13.69 14.28 -4.56
C PHE A 151 12.34 14.47 -5.26
N SER A 152 12.34 14.43 -6.58
CA SER A 152 11.10 14.45 -7.35
C SER A 152 10.41 13.10 -7.32
N ARG A 153 9.08 13.09 -7.53
CA ARG A 153 8.35 11.88 -7.87
C ARG A 153 8.94 11.31 -9.16
N HIS A 154 9.12 9.99 -9.21
CA HIS A 154 9.68 9.34 -10.40
C HIS A 154 8.85 9.67 -11.65
N HIS A 155 9.51 9.77 -12.80
CA HIS A 155 8.85 10.04 -14.06
C HIS A 155 7.90 8.91 -14.45
N VAL A 156 6.74 9.24 -14.98
CA VAL A 156 5.68 8.27 -15.34
C VAL A 156 6.14 7.20 -16.32
N ASN A 157 7.13 7.51 -17.16
CA ASN A 157 7.75 6.56 -18.09
C ASN A 157 9.02 5.89 -17.53
N SER A 158 9.24 5.91 -16.21
CA SER A 158 10.31 5.15 -15.56
C SER A 158 9.74 3.92 -14.86
N THR A 159 8.80 4.10 -13.93
CA THR A 159 8.26 3.03 -13.10
C THR A 159 6.72 3.06 -12.95
N MET A 160 6.03 3.74 -13.86
CA MET A 160 4.56 3.80 -13.95
C MET A 160 3.86 4.17 -12.63
N THR A 161 3.67 5.45 -12.38
CA THR A 161 3.11 6.00 -11.13
C THR A 161 1.71 5.49 -10.79
N LYS A 162 0.93 5.03 -11.77
CA LYS A 162 -0.41 4.48 -11.57
C LYS A 162 -0.43 3.05 -11.03
N ALA A 163 0.70 2.36 -11.01
CA ALA A 163 0.83 1.07 -10.37
C ALA A 163 1.21 1.24 -8.90
N LYS A 164 0.44 0.63 -7.99
CA LYS A 164 0.82 0.51 -6.58
C LYS A 164 1.83 -0.62 -6.41
N ALA A 165 3.04 -0.37 -6.99
CA ALA A 165 4.13 -1.35 -7.06
C ALA A 165 5.16 -1.14 -5.95
N ASN A 166 5.72 -2.25 -5.44
CA ASN A 166 6.68 -2.24 -4.33
C ASN A 166 7.89 -1.35 -4.63
N GLY A 167 8.47 -1.46 -5.81
CA GLY A 167 9.65 -0.71 -6.22
C GLY A 167 9.46 0.81 -6.23
N ASN A 168 8.23 1.29 -6.48
CA ASN A 168 7.91 2.72 -6.47
C ASN A 168 8.07 3.34 -5.08
N TYR A 169 7.94 2.55 -4.02
CA TYR A 169 8.05 3.03 -2.63
C TYR A 169 9.47 3.32 -2.18
N MET A 170 10.49 2.90 -2.92
CA MET A 170 11.86 3.35 -2.68
C MET A 170 11.97 4.89 -2.77
N ASN A 171 11.37 5.49 -3.80
CA ASN A 171 11.30 6.96 -3.95
C ASN A 171 10.60 7.62 -2.75
N SER A 172 9.46 7.09 -2.32
CA SER A 172 8.72 7.57 -1.16
C SER A 172 9.54 7.48 0.14
N ILE A 173 10.18 6.33 0.39
CA ILE A 173 10.98 6.09 1.61
C ILE A 173 12.17 7.05 1.69
N ILE A 174 12.89 7.27 0.58
CA ILE A 174 14.04 8.18 0.54
C ILE A 174 13.60 9.62 0.83
N ALA A 175 12.52 10.07 0.20
CA ALA A 175 11.96 11.40 0.41
C ALA A 175 11.50 11.61 1.86
N HIS A 176 10.73 10.67 2.40
CA HIS A 176 10.25 10.69 3.78
C HIS A 176 11.42 10.71 4.79
N LYS A 177 12.40 9.82 4.61
CA LYS A 177 13.59 9.75 5.47
C LYS A 177 14.35 11.07 5.49
N LYS A 178 14.49 11.75 4.34
CA LYS A 178 15.12 13.07 4.28
C LYS A 178 14.33 14.12 5.04
N ALA A 179 13.00 14.15 4.87
CA ALA A 179 12.14 15.08 5.60
C ALA A 179 12.20 14.86 7.12
N THR A 180 12.12 13.60 7.56
CA THR A 180 12.17 13.27 9.00
C THR A 180 13.52 13.57 9.62
N ASN A 181 14.63 13.36 8.92
CA ASN A 181 15.96 13.78 9.37
C ASN A 181 16.09 15.31 9.53
N ASP A 182 15.28 16.08 8.79
CA ASP A 182 15.24 17.53 8.88
C ASP A 182 14.18 18.03 9.89
N GLY A 183 13.53 17.14 10.66
CA GLY A 183 12.57 17.47 11.72
C GLY A 183 11.13 17.71 11.24
N TYR A 184 10.76 17.17 10.09
CA TYR A 184 9.41 17.19 9.52
C TYR A 184 8.76 15.81 9.63
N ASP A 185 7.44 15.77 9.58
CA ASP A 185 6.67 14.53 9.72
C ASP A 185 6.42 13.85 8.37
N GLU A 186 6.36 14.62 7.27
CA GLU A 186 6.05 14.12 5.93
C GLU A 186 6.77 14.93 4.83
N ALA A 187 6.93 14.32 3.65
CA ALA A 187 7.50 14.97 2.48
C ALA A 187 6.45 15.17 1.37
N LEU A 188 6.40 16.38 0.83
CA LEU A 188 5.63 16.69 -0.37
C LEU A 188 6.54 16.54 -1.58
N LEU A 189 6.15 15.67 -2.51
CA LEU A 189 6.88 15.39 -3.74
C LEU A 189 6.37 16.27 -4.88
N LEU A 190 7.30 16.87 -5.61
CA LEU A 190 7.03 17.50 -6.89
C LEU A 190 7.25 16.48 -8.01
N ASP A 191 6.57 16.65 -9.13
CA ASP A 191 6.88 15.90 -10.34
C ASP A 191 8.15 16.41 -11.02
N THR A 192 8.53 15.80 -12.14
CA THR A 192 9.74 16.19 -12.90
C THR A 192 9.63 17.55 -13.59
N GLN A 193 8.45 18.16 -13.61
CA GLN A 193 8.20 19.51 -14.14
C GLN A 193 8.12 20.57 -13.02
N GLY A 194 8.23 20.15 -11.76
CA GLY A 194 8.15 21.04 -10.60
C GLY A 194 6.74 21.30 -10.06
N PHE A 195 5.72 20.60 -10.55
CA PHE A 195 4.37 20.69 -10.01
C PHE A 195 4.17 19.76 -8.83
N ILE A 196 3.30 20.13 -7.90
CA ILE A 196 2.93 19.28 -6.77
C ILE A 196 2.30 17.98 -7.32
N ALA A 197 2.85 16.83 -6.91
CA ALA A 197 2.34 15.50 -7.25
C ALA A 197 1.51 14.91 -6.11
N GLU A 198 2.15 14.48 -5.05
CA GLU A 198 1.52 13.81 -3.89
C GLU A 198 2.48 13.81 -2.68
N GLY A 199 2.01 13.37 -1.51
CA GLY A 199 2.87 13.01 -0.38
C GLY A 199 3.61 11.69 -0.64
N THR A 200 4.32 11.15 0.37
CA THR A 200 5.07 9.90 0.18
C THR A 200 4.16 8.66 0.11
N GLY A 201 2.98 8.73 0.72
CA GLY A 201 1.97 7.66 0.71
C GLY A 201 0.55 8.16 0.53
N GLU A 202 0.32 9.47 0.34
CA GLU A 202 -0.97 10.15 0.34
C GLU A 202 -1.12 11.11 -0.85
N ASN A 203 -2.36 11.24 -1.35
CA ASN A 203 -2.70 12.36 -2.21
C ASN A 203 -2.90 13.64 -1.37
N ILE A 204 -2.77 14.80 -1.98
CA ILE A 204 -2.89 16.10 -1.31
C ILE A 204 -4.11 16.87 -1.81
N PHE A 205 -4.72 17.60 -0.88
CA PHE A 205 -5.75 18.61 -1.16
C PHE A 205 -5.38 19.93 -0.50
N ILE A 206 -5.74 21.01 -1.13
CA ILE A 206 -5.61 22.37 -0.60
C ILE A 206 -7.00 23.01 -0.57
N VAL A 207 -7.37 23.55 0.59
CA VAL A 207 -8.58 24.40 0.73
C VAL A 207 -8.16 25.85 0.63
N LYS A 208 -8.71 26.59 -0.33
CA LYS A 208 -8.46 28.02 -0.50
C LYS A 208 -9.75 28.72 -0.92
N ASN A 209 -10.13 29.74 -0.18
CA ASN A 209 -11.35 30.54 -0.44
C ASN A 209 -12.61 29.65 -0.60
N GLY A 210 -12.76 28.63 0.23
CA GLY A 210 -13.88 27.69 0.20
C GLY A 210 -13.85 26.65 -0.94
N ASN A 211 -12.84 26.70 -1.80
CA ASN A 211 -12.66 25.73 -2.88
C ASN A 211 -11.62 24.68 -2.51
N LEU A 212 -11.85 23.44 -2.96
CA LEU A 212 -10.96 22.31 -2.80
C LEU A 212 -10.15 22.08 -4.09
N TYR A 213 -8.84 22.08 -3.96
CA TYR A 213 -7.90 21.84 -5.06
C TYR A 213 -7.10 20.57 -4.81
N THR A 214 -6.83 19.80 -5.86
CA THR A 214 -5.95 18.63 -5.81
C THR A 214 -5.20 18.51 -7.14
N PRO A 215 -3.93 18.02 -7.13
CA PRO A 215 -3.18 17.83 -8.36
C PRO A 215 -3.86 16.86 -9.33
N THR A 216 -3.50 16.96 -10.60
CA THR A 216 -3.85 15.96 -11.60
C THR A 216 -3.19 14.62 -11.26
N LEU A 217 -3.73 13.52 -11.80
CA LEU A 217 -3.19 12.18 -11.58
C LEU A 217 -2.09 11.80 -12.60
N SER A 218 -1.52 12.76 -13.31
CA SER A 218 -0.45 12.48 -14.27
C SER A 218 0.80 11.87 -13.63
N SER A 219 1.17 12.35 -12.43
CA SER A 219 2.38 11.93 -11.71
C SER A 219 2.08 11.35 -10.32
N ALA A 220 0.83 11.01 -10.03
CA ALA A 220 0.37 10.53 -8.74
C ALA A 220 -0.43 9.23 -8.86
N LEU A 221 -0.49 8.47 -7.78
CA LEU A 221 -1.35 7.30 -7.69
C LEU A 221 -2.83 7.72 -7.63
N GLU A 222 -3.69 7.00 -8.32
CA GLU A 222 -5.15 7.17 -8.24
C GLU A 222 -5.66 6.69 -6.87
N GLY A 223 -5.69 7.62 -5.89
CA GLY A 223 -6.08 7.31 -4.51
C GLY A 223 -7.57 7.03 -4.40
N ILE A 224 -7.95 5.91 -3.77
CA ILE A 224 -9.35 5.56 -3.52
C ILE A 224 -9.95 6.53 -2.49
N THR A 225 -9.18 6.92 -1.47
CA THR A 225 -9.58 7.99 -0.54
C THR A 225 -9.73 9.32 -1.26
N ARG A 226 -8.81 9.67 -2.18
CA ARG A 226 -8.93 10.87 -3.00
C ARG A 226 -10.24 10.89 -3.79
N ASP A 227 -10.56 9.79 -4.45
CA ASP A 227 -11.81 9.63 -5.20
C ASP A 227 -13.04 9.80 -4.30
N THR A 228 -13.01 9.22 -3.11
CA THR A 228 -14.08 9.37 -2.10
C THR A 228 -14.28 10.81 -1.61
N VAL A 229 -13.21 11.60 -1.52
CA VAL A 229 -13.30 13.02 -1.10
C VAL A 229 -13.90 13.89 -2.20
N ILE A 230 -13.71 13.51 -3.47
CA ILE A 230 -14.21 14.27 -4.64
C ILE A 230 -15.68 13.96 -4.93
N THR A 231 -16.14 12.72 -4.67
CA THR A 231 -17.51 12.25 -4.91
C THR A 231 -18.47 12.68 -3.81
#